data_7311104ffa92623d52880014e5955dbb
#
_entry.id   7311104ffa92623d52880014e5955dbb
#
_cell.length_a   1.000
_cell.length_b   1.000
_cell.length_c   1.000
_cell.angle_alpha   90.00
_cell.angle_beta   90.00
_cell.angle_gamma   90.00
#
_symmetry.space_group_name_H-M   'P 1'
#
loop_
_entity.id
_entity.type
_entity.pdbx_description
1 polymer ?
#
loop_
_entity_poly.entity_id
_entity_poly.type
_entity_poly.pdbx_seq_one_letter_code
_entity_poly.pdbx_strand_id
1 'polypeptide(L)'
;MNRKVLLVEPNYKNKYPPMGLMKLATYYRMVGDDVRFYKGDMRSLAVDLICEDLINHLSIILPEIFWKDYYPTLFEFIKIGKYSILETDSIFEDELVLDAVKEYRKKYKEKEYFTKPRFDKVGITTLFTFYWDITIDTINFAKQLCKKPEDVMVGGIMSSLVPDEVYAETGIKPFIGLLNTPGDIDPDNDLIIDELPLDYSILEEIDYIYPANNAYFAYMTRGCVNKCKFCAVPKLEPQYCNYINLKKRIEYTDKRFGARKDLLLLDNNVLASKCYDEIIDEINGENEEIEQSE
;
A
#
# COMPACT_ATOMS: atom_id res chain seq x y z
N MET A 1 -20.33 8.47 -6.35
CA MET A 1 -18.96 9.05 -6.19
C MET A 1 -18.03 7.90 -5.85
N ASN A 2 -16.90 7.78 -6.53
CA ASN A 2 -15.89 6.77 -6.19
C ASN A 2 -15.29 7.10 -4.82
N ARG A 3 -15.13 6.08 -3.96
CA ARG A 3 -14.48 6.27 -2.66
C ARG A 3 -12.99 6.57 -2.87
N LYS A 4 -12.43 7.42 -2.02
CA LYS A 4 -10.98 7.64 -1.95
C LYS A 4 -10.38 6.69 -0.91
N VAL A 5 -9.50 5.81 -1.35
CA VAL A 5 -8.88 4.76 -0.53
C VAL A 5 -7.39 5.05 -0.39
N LEU A 6 -6.90 5.08 0.83
CA LEU A 6 -5.46 5.14 1.14
C LEU A 6 -4.99 3.78 1.62
N LEU A 7 -4.03 3.20 0.92
CA LEU A 7 -3.33 1.99 1.35
C LEU A 7 -1.93 2.37 1.86
N VAL A 8 -1.59 1.95 3.07
CA VAL A 8 -0.36 2.37 3.75
C VAL A 8 0.49 1.16 4.13
N GLU A 9 1.73 1.17 3.71
CA GLU A 9 2.78 0.36 4.31
C GLU A 9 3.66 1.26 5.18
N PRO A 10 3.81 0.98 6.49
CA PRO A 10 4.74 1.71 7.33
C PRO A 10 6.16 1.69 6.74
N ASN A 11 7.00 2.65 7.09
CA ASN A 11 8.33 2.82 6.49
C ASN A 11 9.31 1.68 6.86
N TYR A 12 8.92 0.46 6.53
CA TYR A 12 9.75 -0.74 6.72
C TYR A 12 10.89 -0.80 5.71
N LYS A 13 12.02 -1.32 6.14
CA LYS A 13 13.11 -1.73 5.25
C LYS A 13 12.95 -3.20 4.89
N ASN A 14 12.01 -3.50 4.02
CA ASN A 14 11.67 -4.86 3.61
C ASN A 14 12.06 -5.13 2.14
N LYS A 15 12.29 -6.41 1.85
CA LYS A 15 12.75 -6.85 0.52
C LYS A 15 11.60 -6.99 -0.48
N TYR A 16 10.44 -7.42 -0.01
CA TYR A 16 9.31 -7.79 -0.85
C TYR A 16 8.17 -6.76 -0.74
N PRO A 17 7.44 -6.50 -1.83
CA PRO A 17 6.26 -5.66 -1.82
C PRO A 17 5.14 -6.19 -0.91
N PRO A 18 4.20 -5.33 -0.49
CA PRO A 18 3.09 -5.72 0.38
C PRO A 18 1.96 -6.38 -0.41
N MET A 19 2.08 -7.69 -0.71
CA MET A 19 1.13 -8.42 -1.55
C MET A 19 -0.33 -8.28 -1.09
N GLY A 20 -0.58 -8.21 0.22
CA GLY A 20 -1.93 -7.98 0.75
C GLY A 20 -2.50 -6.63 0.29
N LEU A 21 -1.70 -5.57 0.30
CA LEU A 21 -2.12 -4.26 -0.21
C LEU A 21 -2.25 -4.24 -1.73
N MET A 22 -1.40 -4.98 -2.46
CA MET A 22 -1.53 -5.13 -3.91
C MET A 22 -2.86 -5.80 -4.29
N LYS A 23 -3.31 -6.82 -3.54
CA LYS A 23 -4.62 -7.45 -3.73
C LYS A 23 -5.78 -6.51 -3.37
N LEU A 24 -5.64 -5.76 -2.28
CA LEU A 24 -6.61 -4.73 -1.90
C LEU A 24 -6.72 -3.63 -2.95
N ALA A 25 -5.60 -3.21 -3.54
CA ALA A 25 -5.61 -2.24 -4.64
C ALA A 25 -6.39 -2.77 -5.84
N THR A 26 -6.16 -4.04 -6.22
CA THR A 26 -6.95 -4.69 -7.26
C THR A 26 -8.44 -4.66 -6.92
N TYR A 27 -8.80 -5.06 -5.70
CA TYR A 27 -10.18 -5.06 -5.24
C TYR A 27 -10.85 -3.69 -5.36
N TYR A 28 -10.25 -2.67 -4.74
CA TYR A 28 -10.84 -1.33 -4.73
C TYR A 28 -10.94 -0.72 -6.12
N ARG A 29 -9.94 -0.95 -6.99
CA ARG A 29 -10.01 -0.50 -8.39
C ARG A 29 -11.06 -1.23 -9.21
N MET A 30 -11.29 -2.53 -8.95
CA MET A 30 -12.36 -3.30 -9.60
C MET A 30 -13.75 -2.77 -9.24
N VAL A 31 -13.96 -2.33 -7.99
CA VAL A 31 -15.23 -1.73 -7.57
C VAL A 31 -15.34 -0.23 -7.92
N GLY A 32 -14.32 0.33 -8.59
CA GLY A 32 -14.33 1.69 -9.13
C GLY A 32 -13.85 2.77 -8.16
N ASP A 33 -13.18 2.41 -7.09
CA ASP A 33 -12.62 3.35 -6.12
C ASP A 33 -11.30 3.97 -6.61
N ASP A 34 -11.02 5.17 -6.12
CA ASP A 34 -9.76 5.89 -6.33
C ASP A 34 -8.75 5.47 -5.26
N VAL A 35 -7.71 4.73 -5.66
CA VAL A 35 -6.73 4.12 -4.75
C VAL A 35 -5.41 4.86 -4.82
N ARG A 36 -4.92 5.27 -3.66
CA ARG A 36 -3.56 5.79 -3.45
C ARG A 36 -2.79 4.84 -2.54
N PHE A 37 -1.62 4.42 -2.97
CA PHE A 37 -0.66 3.71 -2.12
C PHE A 37 0.38 4.66 -1.56
N TYR A 38 0.77 4.44 -0.31
CA TYR A 38 1.82 5.22 0.33
C TYR A 38 2.72 4.34 1.19
N LYS A 39 4.03 4.59 1.08
CA LYS A 39 5.07 4.03 1.95
C LYS A 39 6.06 5.12 2.30
N GLY A 40 6.22 5.40 3.60
CA GLY A 40 7.15 6.45 4.04
C GLY A 40 6.78 7.05 5.38
N ASP A 41 7.34 8.23 5.66
CA ASP A 41 6.98 9.03 6.82
C ASP A 41 5.61 9.68 6.61
N MET A 42 4.64 9.36 7.47
CA MET A 42 3.27 9.88 7.39
C MET A 42 3.18 11.42 7.45
N ARG A 43 4.18 12.09 8.05
CA ARG A 43 4.25 13.55 8.02
C ARG A 43 4.56 14.07 6.63
N SER A 44 5.38 13.35 5.87
CA SER A 44 5.63 13.67 4.47
C SER A 44 4.37 13.50 3.62
N LEU A 45 3.58 12.44 3.84
CA LEU A 45 2.26 12.31 3.20
C LEU A 45 1.36 13.53 3.50
N ALA A 46 1.34 14.00 4.74
CA ALA A 46 0.54 15.19 5.08
C ALA A 46 1.02 16.44 4.32
N VAL A 47 2.34 16.61 4.13
CA VAL A 47 2.89 17.68 3.29
C VAL A 47 2.46 17.52 1.84
N ASP A 48 2.55 16.28 1.28
CA ASP A 48 2.09 15.98 -0.08
C ASP A 48 0.64 16.39 -0.30
N LEU A 49 -0.24 16.01 0.62
CA LEU A 49 -1.66 16.33 0.53
C LEU A 49 -1.93 17.85 0.53
N ILE A 50 -1.16 18.61 1.31
CA ILE A 50 -1.24 20.07 1.34
C ILE A 50 -0.66 20.67 0.06
N CYS A 51 0.45 20.14 -0.46
CA CYS A 51 1.07 20.60 -1.70
C CYS A 51 0.17 20.36 -2.91
N GLU A 52 -0.52 19.23 -2.98
CA GLU A 52 -1.50 18.95 -4.03
C GLU A 52 -2.61 20.01 -4.07
N ASP A 53 -3.16 20.37 -2.91
CA ASP A 53 -4.19 21.41 -2.82
C ASP A 53 -3.63 22.79 -3.20
N LEU A 54 -2.41 23.10 -2.77
CA LEU A 54 -1.73 24.34 -3.11
C LEU A 54 -1.50 24.44 -4.63
N ILE A 55 -0.97 23.37 -5.25
CA ILE A 55 -0.73 23.32 -6.69
C ILE A 55 -2.04 23.49 -7.46
N ASN A 56 -3.11 22.82 -7.02
CA ASN A 56 -4.42 22.98 -7.65
C ASN A 56 -4.92 24.43 -7.54
N HIS A 57 -4.74 25.07 -6.38
CA HIS A 57 -5.11 26.46 -6.17
C HIS A 57 -4.29 27.43 -7.04
N LEU A 58 -2.97 27.26 -7.06
CA LEU A 58 -2.07 28.07 -7.88
C LEU A 58 -2.35 27.91 -9.39
N SER A 59 -2.72 26.71 -9.83
CA SER A 59 -3.10 26.46 -11.23
C SER A 59 -4.39 27.15 -11.65
N ILE A 60 -5.24 27.56 -10.69
CA ILE A 60 -6.42 28.39 -10.94
C ILE A 60 -6.03 29.86 -11.03
N ILE A 61 -5.10 30.32 -10.17
CA ILE A 61 -4.66 31.71 -10.10
C ILE A 61 -3.79 32.07 -11.33
N LEU A 62 -2.81 31.22 -11.65
CA LEU A 62 -1.86 31.38 -12.75
C LEU A 62 -1.81 30.09 -13.58
N PRO A 63 -2.79 29.88 -14.48
CA PRO A 63 -2.92 28.66 -15.27
C PRO A 63 -1.82 28.42 -16.30
N GLU A 64 -1.08 29.46 -16.66
CA GLU A 64 0.04 29.40 -17.60
C GLU A 64 1.30 28.78 -17.00
N ILE A 65 1.37 28.65 -15.68
CA ILE A 65 2.51 28.08 -14.96
C ILE A 65 2.32 26.58 -14.74
N PHE A 66 3.33 25.78 -15.06
CA PHE A 66 3.32 24.36 -14.79
C PHE A 66 3.79 24.09 -13.35
N TRP A 67 2.87 24.27 -12.38
CA TRP A 67 3.16 24.23 -10.94
C TRP A 67 3.75 22.92 -10.43
N LYS A 68 3.64 21.84 -11.17
CA LYS A 68 4.27 20.56 -10.80
C LYS A 68 5.80 20.63 -10.79
N ASP A 69 6.40 21.49 -11.58
CA ASP A 69 7.86 21.69 -11.60
C ASP A 69 8.35 22.34 -10.30
N TYR A 70 7.51 23.08 -9.62
CA TYR A 70 7.79 23.73 -8.34
C TYR A 70 7.49 22.84 -7.12
N TYR A 71 6.98 21.62 -7.33
CA TYR A 71 6.62 20.71 -6.25
C TYR A 71 7.73 20.52 -5.20
N PRO A 72 9.03 20.30 -5.55
CA PRO A 72 10.08 20.11 -4.55
C PRO A 72 10.25 21.35 -3.65
N THR A 73 10.21 22.56 -4.22
CA THR A 73 10.33 23.82 -3.50
C THR A 73 9.15 24.06 -2.58
N LEU A 74 7.92 23.84 -3.08
CA LEU A 74 6.69 23.95 -2.32
C LEU A 74 6.66 22.96 -1.17
N PHE A 75 7.01 21.68 -1.43
CA PHE A 75 7.07 20.62 -0.41
C PHE A 75 8.04 21.01 0.71
N GLU A 76 9.24 21.45 0.36
CA GLU A 76 10.24 21.82 1.36
C GLU A 76 9.79 23.04 2.16
N PHE A 77 9.22 24.07 1.51
CA PHE A 77 8.68 25.22 2.22
C PHE A 77 7.51 24.86 3.14
N ILE A 78 6.54 24.09 2.67
CA ILE A 78 5.42 23.63 3.51
C ILE A 78 5.95 22.85 4.72
N LYS A 79 6.96 22.02 4.54
CA LYS A 79 7.56 21.21 5.61
C LYS A 79 8.38 22.04 6.60
N ILE A 80 9.28 22.89 6.11
CA ILE A 80 10.28 23.61 6.94
C ILE A 80 9.82 25.02 7.28
N GLY A 81 9.34 25.80 6.30
CA GLY A 81 8.83 27.16 6.44
C GLY A 81 9.89 28.24 6.48
N LYS A 82 11.07 28.00 5.90
CA LYS A 82 12.13 29.01 5.72
C LYS A 82 11.92 29.75 4.40
N TYR A 83 11.83 31.08 4.43
CA TYR A 83 11.60 31.91 3.24
C TYR A 83 12.73 31.80 2.22
N SER A 84 13.97 31.56 2.64
CA SER A 84 15.10 31.34 1.73
C SER A 84 14.90 30.19 0.75
N ILE A 85 13.96 29.28 1.00
CA ILE A 85 13.58 28.22 0.06
C ILE A 85 12.84 28.81 -1.15
N LEU A 86 12.06 29.86 -0.96
CA LEU A 86 11.29 30.53 -2.02
C LEU A 86 12.13 31.53 -2.83
N GLU A 87 13.27 31.98 -2.33
CA GLU A 87 14.17 32.91 -3.04
C GLU A 87 14.85 32.28 -4.26
N THR A 88 14.57 31.01 -4.53
CA THR A 88 15.15 30.27 -5.68
C THR A 88 14.54 30.66 -7.02
N ASP A 89 13.36 31.30 -7.04
CA ASP A 89 12.67 31.69 -8.26
C ASP A 89 11.79 32.93 -8.02
N SER A 90 11.85 33.87 -8.93
CA SER A 90 11.09 35.15 -8.86
C SER A 90 9.57 34.98 -8.91
N ILE A 91 9.06 33.82 -9.32
CA ILE A 91 7.62 33.53 -9.30
C ILE A 91 7.04 33.62 -7.87
N PHE A 92 7.85 33.38 -6.85
CA PHE A 92 7.45 33.48 -5.43
C PHE A 92 7.49 34.93 -4.90
N GLU A 93 7.92 35.91 -5.71
CA GLU A 93 7.81 37.34 -5.41
C GLU A 93 6.40 37.88 -5.75
N ASP A 94 5.64 37.17 -6.58
CA ASP A 94 4.24 37.48 -6.85
C ASP A 94 3.42 37.41 -5.55
N GLU A 95 2.69 38.49 -5.24
CA GLU A 95 1.96 38.63 -3.98
C GLU A 95 0.88 37.56 -3.81
N LEU A 96 0.16 37.19 -4.90
CA LEU A 96 -0.89 36.18 -4.86
C LEU A 96 -0.31 34.77 -4.61
N VAL A 97 0.81 34.47 -5.26
CA VAL A 97 1.54 33.22 -5.07
C VAL A 97 2.07 33.11 -3.65
N LEU A 98 2.73 34.14 -3.16
CA LEU A 98 3.33 34.17 -1.84
C LEU A 98 2.26 34.03 -0.74
N ASP A 99 1.13 34.69 -0.90
CA ASP A 99 0.03 34.61 0.07
C ASP A 99 -0.63 33.22 0.08
N ALA A 100 -0.84 32.60 -1.10
CA ALA A 100 -1.31 31.23 -1.20
C ALA A 100 -0.33 30.25 -0.51
N VAL A 101 0.96 30.36 -0.78
CA VAL A 101 1.98 29.51 -0.17
C VAL A 101 2.02 29.65 1.36
N LYS A 102 1.90 30.86 1.89
CA LYS A 102 1.81 31.13 3.34
C LYS A 102 0.55 30.53 3.95
N GLU A 103 -0.61 30.69 3.27
CA GLU A 103 -1.88 30.15 3.72
C GLU A 103 -1.80 28.61 3.86
N TYR A 104 -1.28 27.94 2.83
CA TYR A 104 -1.18 26.47 2.87
C TYR A 104 -0.14 25.98 3.88
N ARG A 105 0.97 26.72 4.08
CA ARG A 105 1.87 26.47 5.20
C ARG A 105 1.17 26.58 6.56
N LYS A 106 0.27 27.54 6.73
CA LYS A 106 -0.55 27.68 7.94
C LYS A 106 -1.47 26.48 8.11
N LYS A 107 -2.19 26.05 7.05
CA LYS A 107 -3.06 24.86 7.07
C LYS A 107 -2.28 23.60 7.51
N TYR A 108 -1.05 23.43 7.03
CA TYR A 108 -0.18 22.33 7.47
C TYR A 108 0.15 22.41 8.96
N LYS A 109 0.55 23.59 9.46
CA LYS A 109 0.86 23.81 10.89
C LYS A 109 -0.33 23.57 11.80
N GLU A 110 -1.50 23.98 11.37
CA GLU A 110 -2.77 23.81 12.08
C GLU A 110 -3.35 22.39 11.95
N LYS A 111 -2.64 21.51 11.21
CA LYS A 111 -3.02 20.11 10.96
C LYS A 111 -4.41 19.97 10.35
N GLU A 112 -4.74 20.85 9.38
CA GLU A 112 -6.07 20.87 8.75
C GLU A 112 -6.37 19.52 8.07
N TYR A 113 -5.37 18.78 7.62
CA TYR A 113 -5.49 17.44 7.06
C TYR A 113 -6.06 16.40 8.04
N PHE A 114 -6.07 16.65 9.34
CA PHE A 114 -6.78 15.84 10.33
C PHE A 114 -8.21 16.32 10.59
N THR A 115 -8.45 17.63 10.55
CA THR A 115 -9.78 18.18 10.78
C THR A 115 -10.69 18.08 9.56
N LYS A 116 -10.07 17.95 8.37
CA LYS A 116 -10.74 17.74 7.07
C LYS A 116 -10.17 16.50 6.36
N PRO A 117 -10.38 15.30 6.92
CA PRO A 117 -9.83 14.07 6.35
C PRO A 117 -10.41 13.80 4.97
N ARG A 118 -9.57 13.28 4.04
CA ARG A 118 -9.97 13.11 2.63
C ARG A 118 -10.40 11.72 2.28
N PHE A 119 -9.90 10.71 3.00
CA PHE A 119 -10.07 9.32 2.60
C PHE A 119 -11.34 8.73 3.19
N ASP A 120 -12.07 8.02 2.34
CA ASP A 120 -13.26 7.28 2.72
C ASP A 120 -12.91 5.94 3.38
N LYS A 121 -11.78 5.34 2.97
CA LYS A 121 -11.22 4.13 3.59
C LYS A 121 -9.70 4.25 3.72
N VAL A 122 -9.16 3.65 4.79
CA VAL A 122 -7.70 3.56 5.02
C VAL A 122 -7.34 2.13 5.37
N GLY A 123 -6.47 1.50 4.57
CA GLY A 123 -5.96 0.15 4.79
C GLY A 123 -4.49 0.18 5.17
N ILE A 124 -4.10 -0.43 6.28
CA ILE A 124 -2.72 -0.41 6.79
C ILE A 124 -2.23 -1.85 6.95
N THR A 125 -1.10 -2.17 6.31
CA THR A 125 -0.46 -3.47 6.50
C THR A 125 0.51 -3.45 7.67
N THR A 126 0.62 -4.60 8.36
CA THR A 126 1.59 -4.80 9.45
C THR A 126 2.49 -5.98 9.15
N LEU A 127 3.79 -5.88 9.44
CA LEU A 127 4.76 -6.91 9.11
C LEU A 127 5.15 -7.73 10.35
N PHE A 128 6.26 -7.43 11.01
CA PHE A 128 6.76 -8.20 12.14
C PHE A 128 6.72 -7.39 13.45
N THR A 129 6.63 -8.08 14.58
CA THR A 129 6.52 -7.47 15.92
C THR A 129 7.73 -6.60 16.30
N PHE A 130 8.90 -6.81 15.72
CA PHE A 130 10.07 -5.94 15.94
C PHE A 130 9.97 -4.58 15.23
N TYR A 131 8.95 -4.37 14.41
CA TYR A 131 8.61 -3.06 13.84
C TYR A 131 7.49 -2.35 14.63
N TRP A 132 7.32 -2.70 15.92
CA TRP A 132 6.20 -2.24 16.74
C TRP A 132 5.99 -0.72 16.68
N ASP A 133 6.98 0.06 17.13
CA ASP A 133 6.86 1.51 17.28
C ASP A 133 6.45 2.20 15.97
N ILE A 134 7.16 1.90 14.87
CA ILE A 134 6.86 2.51 13.58
C ILE A 134 5.47 2.10 13.06
N THR A 135 5.03 0.88 13.37
CA THR A 135 3.71 0.39 12.96
C THR A 135 2.61 1.12 13.73
N ILE A 136 2.72 1.19 15.07
CA ILE A 136 1.73 1.85 15.92
C ILE A 136 1.65 3.35 15.61
N ASP A 137 2.79 4.03 15.43
CA ASP A 137 2.84 5.43 15.05
C ASP A 137 2.15 5.66 13.69
N THR A 138 2.41 4.79 12.71
CA THR A 138 1.78 4.86 11.39
C THR A 138 0.26 4.68 11.48
N ILE A 139 -0.23 3.68 12.22
CA ILE A 139 -1.67 3.46 12.41
C ILE A 139 -2.32 4.66 13.08
N ASN A 140 -1.70 5.17 14.17
CA ASN A 140 -2.23 6.31 14.93
C ASN A 140 -2.27 7.61 14.12
N PHE A 141 -1.36 7.77 13.16
CA PHE A 141 -1.40 8.90 12.23
C PHE A 141 -2.43 8.66 11.11
N ALA A 142 -2.34 7.53 10.42
CA ALA A 142 -3.15 7.24 9.23
C ALA A 142 -4.65 7.19 9.53
N LYS A 143 -5.07 6.69 10.71
CA LYS A 143 -6.48 6.66 11.09
C LYS A 143 -7.12 8.05 11.14
N GLN A 144 -6.33 9.11 11.42
CA GLN A 144 -6.85 10.47 11.45
C GLN A 144 -7.05 11.07 10.06
N LEU A 145 -6.51 10.43 9.01
CA LEU A 145 -6.74 10.81 7.60
C LEU A 145 -8.03 10.21 7.03
N CYS A 146 -8.65 9.28 7.75
CA CYS A 146 -9.92 8.65 7.38
C CYS A 146 -11.12 9.47 7.89
N LYS A 147 -12.16 9.61 7.07
CA LYS A 147 -13.39 10.34 7.44
C LYS A 147 -14.14 9.69 8.60
N LYS A 148 -14.04 8.36 8.73
CA LYS A 148 -14.71 7.59 9.76
C LYS A 148 -13.76 6.53 10.34
N PRO A 149 -13.66 6.40 11.68
CA PRO A 149 -12.78 5.41 12.31
C PRO A 149 -13.12 3.95 11.95
N GLU A 150 -14.40 3.65 11.73
CA GLU A 150 -14.86 2.31 11.31
C GLU A 150 -14.43 1.90 9.91
N ASP A 151 -14.02 2.85 9.08
CA ASP A 151 -13.51 2.62 7.73
C ASP A 151 -11.97 2.46 7.68
N VAL A 152 -11.34 2.36 8.86
CA VAL A 152 -9.91 2.06 9.00
C VAL A 152 -9.71 0.57 9.23
N MET A 153 -8.99 -0.08 8.34
CA MET A 153 -8.63 -1.49 8.43
C MET A 153 -7.12 -1.65 8.69
N VAL A 154 -6.79 -2.45 9.68
CA VAL A 154 -5.41 -2.85 9.98
C VAL A 154 -5.32 -4.36 9.82
N GLY A 155 -4.39 -4.84 9.01
CA GLY A 155 -4.20 -6.27 8.76
C GLY A 155 -2.73 -6.65 8.63
N GLY A 156 -2.46 -7.92 8.40
CA GLY A 156 -1.11 -8.45 8.20
C GLY A 156 -0.58 -9.28 9.35
N ILE A 157 0.73 -9.55 9.36
CA ILE A 157 1.33 -10.56 10.23
C ILE A 157 1.26 -10.14 11.70
N MET A 158 1.80 -8.97 12.04
CA MET A 158 1.87 -8.49 13.43
C MET A 158 0.47 -8.37 14.05
N SER A 159 -0.44 -7.71 13.36
CA SER A 159 -1.80 -7.50 13.84
C SER A 159 -2.59 -8.80 14.01
N SER A 160 -2.28 -9.84 13.23
CA SER A 160 -2.88 -11.18 13.41
C SER A 160 -2.27 -11.95 14.59
N LEU A 161 -1.01 -11.69 14.93
CA LEU A 161 -0.33 -12.38 16.04
C LEU A 161 -0.65 -11.78 17.40
N VAL A 162 -0.73 -10.46 17.49
CA VAL A 162 -0.93 -9.68 18.72
C VAL A 162 -2.07 -8.65 18.57
N PRO A 163 -3.30 -9.10 18.24
CA PRO A 163 -4.41 -8.22 17.91
C PRO A 163 -4.88 -7.36 19.09
N ASP A 164 -4.84 -7.91 20.29
CA ASP A 164 -5.31 -7.22 21.49
C ASP A 164 -4.39 -6.07 21.88
N GLU A 165 -3.07 -6.27 21.72
CA GLU A 165 -2.06 -5.24 21.96
C GLU A 165 -2.16 -4.13 20.91
N VAL A 166 -2.37 -4.48 19.64
CA VAL A 166 -2.59 -3.47 18.57
C VAL A 166 -3.87 -2.69 18.84
N TYR A 167 -4.95 -3.36 19.26
CA TYR A 167 -6.19 -2.69 19.64
C TYR A 167 -6.00 -1.75 20.82
N ALA A 168 -5.27 -2.17 21.85
CA ALA A 168 -5.02 -1.36 23.06
C ALA A 168 -4.28 -0.06 22.72
N GLU A 169 -3.30 -0.10 21.80
CA GLU A 169 -2.48 1.05 21.43
C GLU A 169 -3.13 1.97 20.37
N THR A 170 -4.00 1.42 19.54
CA THR A 170 -4.51 2.16 18.38
C THR A 170 -6.02 2.45 18.45
N GLY A 171 -6.77 1.68 19.23
CA GLY A 171 -8.22 1.70 19.24
C GLY A 171 -8.86 1.10 17.97
N ILE A 172 -8.05 0.53 17.05
CA ILE A 172 -8.54 -0.11 15.84
C ILE A 172 -8.48 -1.63 16.02
N LYS A 173 -9.64 -2.30 15.86
CA LYS A 173 -9.70 -3.76 15.90
C LYS A 173 -9.09 -4.32 14.62
N PRO A 174 -7.97 -5.09 14.71
CA PRO A 174 -7.34 -5.60 13.49
C PRO A 174 -8.16 -6.69 12.82
N PHE A 175 -7.99 -6.82 11.51
CA PHE A 175 -8.39 -8.00 10.76
C PHE A 175 -7.35 -9.11 10.97
N ILE A 176 -7.82 -10.30 11.31
CA ILE A 176 -6.97 -11.46 11.67
C ILE A 176 -6.96 -12.47 10.52
N GLY A 177 -5.78 -12.86 10.06
CA GLY A 177 -5.61 -13.87 9.01
C GLY A 177 -5.72 -13.31 7.59
N LEU A 178 -6.33 -14.09 6.71
CA LEU A 178 -6.44 -13.81 5.27
C LEU A 178 -7.82 -13.25 4.92
N LEU A 179 -7.88 -12.38 3.93
CA LEU A 179 -9.12 -11.89 3.31
C LEU A 179 -9.68 -12.93 2.32
N ASN A 180 -10.06 -14.11 2.84
CA ASN A 180 -10.43 -15.29 2.07
C ASN A 180 -11.92 -15.66 2.14
N THR A 181 -12.73 -14.75 2.65
CA THR A 181 -14.17 -14.91 2.72
C THR A 181 -14.87 -13.79 1.94
N PRO A 182 -15.92 -14.09 1.14
CA PRO A 182 -16.75 -13.05 0.54
C PRO A 182 -17.28 -12.09 1.61
N GLY A 183 -17.29 -10.79 1.28
CA GLY A 183 -17.80 -9.77 2.21
C GLY A 183 -16.81 -9.29 3.29
N ASP A 184 -15.56 -9.77 3.29
CA ASP A 184 -14.56 -9.38 4.30
C ASP A 184 -14.32 -7.86 4.38
N ILE A 185 -14.47 -7.15 3.26
CA ILE A 185 -14.27 -5.69 3.18
C ILE A 185 -15.59 -4.94 3.01
N ASP A 186 -16.37 -5.33 2.02
CA ASP A 186 -17.69 -4.76 1.74
C ASP A 186 -18.71 -5.89 1.78
N PRO A 187 -19.64 -5.92 2.74
CA PRO A 187 -20.54 -7.06 2.98
C PRO A 187 -21.38 -7.52 1.80
N ASP A 188 -21.67 -6.60 0.87
CA ASP A 188 -22.47 -6.88 -0.34
C ASP A 188 -21.62 -7.31 -1.54
N ASN A 189 -20.33 -7.61 -1.33
CA ASN A 189 -19.41 -7.99 -2.41
C ASN A 189 -18.92 -9.43 -2.25
N ASP A 190 -19.07 -10.23 -3.31
CA ASP A 190 -18.75 -11.67 -3.31
C ASP A 190 -17.29 -11.99 -3.68
N LEU A 191 -16.46 -10.97 -3.96
CA LEU A 191 -15.05 -11.18 -4.32
C LEU A 191 -14.23 -11.68 -3.13
N ILE A 192 -13.50 -12.76 -3.35
CA ILE A 192 -12.49 -13.26 -2.39
C ILE A 192 -11.18 -12.55 -2.67
N ILE A 193 -10.79 -11.63 -1.79
CA ILE A 193 -9.64 -10.75 -2.02
C ILE A 193 -8.32 -11.53 -2.08
N ASP A 194 -8.18 -12.58 -1.27
CA ASP A 194 -6.96 -13.41 -1.29
C ASP A 194 -6.74 -14.14 -2.64
N GLU A 195 -7.77 -14.30 -3.46
CA GLU A 195 -7.68 -14.90 -4.79
C GLU A 195 -7.38 -13.89 -5.90
N LEU A 196 -7.51 -12.58 -5.62
CA LEU A 196 -7.29 -11.55 -6.62
C LEU A 196 -5.82 -11.47 -7.05
N PRO A 197 -5.57 -11.11 -8.32
CA PRO A 197 -4.24 -10.85 -8.81
C PRO A 197 -3.62 -9.62 -8.14
N LEU A 198 -2.30 -9.51 -8.22
CA LEU A 198 -1.56 -8.41 -7.63
C LEU A 198 -1.60 -7.18 -8.54
N ASP A 199 -1.84 -6.01 -7.97
CA ASP A 199 -1.72 -4.74 -8.67
C ASP A 199 -0.31 -4.18 -8.50
N TYR A 200 0.51 -4.35 -9.51
CA TYR A 200 1.89 -3.86 -9.53
C TYR A 200 1.99 -2.34 -9.70
N SER A 201 0.95 -1.69 -10.23
CA SER A 201 1.00 -0.24 -10.48
C SER A 201 1.10 0.59 -9.20
N ILE A 202 0.68 0.05 -8.03
CA ILE A 202 0.85 0.76 -6.76
C ILE A 202 2.33 0.96 -6.41
N LEU A 203 3.24 0.14 -6.93
CA LEU A 203 4.67 0.25 -6.67
C LEU A 203 5.30 1.45 -7.39
N GLU A 204 4.63 1.96 -8.43
CA GLU A 204 5.05 3.15 -9.19
C GLU A 204 4.62 4.45 -8.50
N GLU A 205 3.76 4.38 -7.48
CA GLU A 205 3.26 5.54 -6.74
C GLU A 205 4.23 6.02 -5.65
N ILE A 206 5.31 5.28 -5.39
CA ILE A 206 6.25 5.53 -4.28
C ILE A 206 7.71 5.55 -4.75
N ASP A 207 8.55 6.32 -4.05
CA ASP A 207 9.99 6.40 -4.34
C ASP A 207 10.78 5.18 -3.83
N TYR A 208 10.19 4.37 -2.94
CA TYR A 208 10.87 3.20 -2.39
C TYR A 208 10.95 2.07 -3.40
N ILE A 209 12.17 1.69 -3.77
CA ILE A 209 12.41 0.55 -4.66
C ILE A 209 12.63 -0.71 -3.84
N TYR A 210 11.71 -1.67 -3.93
CA TYR A 210 11.90 -2.96 -3.30
C TYR A 210 13.04 -3.72 -3.98
N PRO A 211 13.97 -4.32 -3.21
CA PRO A 211 15.06 -5.11 -3.81
C PRO A 211 14.59 -6.21 -4.77
N ALA A 212 13.41 -6.80 -4.53
CA ALA A 212 12.78 -7.77 -5.41
C ALA A 212 11.58 -7.14 -6.15
N ASN A 213 11.82 -6.10 -6.96
CA ASN A 213 10.76 -5.35 -7.65
C ASN A 213 10.39 -5.88 -9.03
N ASN A 214 11.27 -6.68 -9.66
CA ASN A 214 11.06 -7.25 -11.00
C ASN A 214 10.81 -8.75 -10.94
N ALA A 215 9.80 -9.15 -10.14
CA ALA A 215 9.44 -10.55 -9.98
C ALA A 215 7.92 -10.75 -10.03
N TYR A 216 7.52 -11.94 -10.49
CA TYR A 216 6.20 -12.47 -10.19
C TYR A 216 6.19 -12.96 -8.75
N PHE A 217 5.26 -12.46 -7.93
CA PHE A 217 5.05 -12.93 -6.57
C PHE A 217 3.86 -13.89 -6.55
N ALA A 218 4.09 -15.12 -6.14
CA ALA A 218 3.05 -16.14 -6.18
C ALA A 218 3.11 -17.08 -4.98
N TYR A 219 2.06 -17.85 -4.84
CA TYR A 219 1.98 -19.05 -4.00
C TYR A 219 1.47 -20.18 -4.87
N MET A 220 2.06 -21.34 -4.74
CA MET A 220 1.55 -22.59 -5.33
C MET A 220 0.86 -23.48 -4.28
N THR A 221 1.09 -23.16 -3.00
CA THR A 221 0.38 -23.72 -1.84
C THR A 221 0.03 -22.61 -0.84
N ARG A 222 -0.84 -22.89 0.12
CA ARG A 222 -1.11 -21.98 1.24
C ARG A 222 -1.11 -22.74 2.55
N GLY A 223 -0.69 -22.04 3.61
CA GLY A 223 -0.62 -22.64 4.94
C GLY A 223 0.53 -23.65 5.08
N CYS A 224 0.44 -24.50 6.08
CA CYS A 224 1.42 -25.55 6.34
C CYS A 224 0.76 -26.73 7.02
N VAL A 225 1.15 -27.96 6.64
CA VAL A 225 0.67 -29.20 7.31
C VAL A 225 1.22 -29.34 8.72
N ASN A 226 2.34 -28.69 9.04
CA ASN A 226 2.97 -28.71 10.34
C ASN A 226 2.35 -27.68 11.29
N LYS A 227 2.28 -28.00 12.58
CA LYS A 227 1.77 -27.12 13.65
C LYS A 227 2.88 -26.80 14.65
N CYS A 228 4.03 -26.27 14.16
CA CYS A 228 5.16 -25.96 15.02
C CYS A 228 4.80 -24.84 16.01
N LYS A 229 5.10 -25.05 17.29
CA LYS A 229 4.72 -24.13 18.40
C LYS A 229 5.29 -22.73 18.27
N PHE A 230 6.43 -22.56 17.60
CA PHE A 230 7.11 -21.27 17.38
C PHE A 230 6.71 -20.60 16.07
N CYS A 231 5.90 -21.24 15.23
CA CYS A 231 5.57 -20.76 13.89
C CYS A 231 4.25 -19.99 13.88
N ALA A 232 4.24 -18.85 13.19
CA ALA A 232 3.04 -18.03 13.02
C ALA A 232 2.04 -18.60 12.00
N VAL A 233 2.51 -19.42 11.05
CA VAL A 233 1.68 -19.90 9.93
C VAL A 233 0.39 -20.60 10.36
N PRO A 234 0.36 -21.50 11.37
CA PRO A 234 -0.89 -22.12 11.80
C PRO A 234 -1.94 -21.11 12.32
N LYS A 235 -1.52 -19.92 12.76
CA LYS A 235 -2.43 -18.85 13.21
C LYS A 235 -2.86 -17.95 12.03
N LEU A 236 -1.94 -17.66 11.11
CA LEU A 236 -2.19 -16.79 9.96
C LEU A 236 -2.93 -17.49 8.83
N GLU A 237 -2.57 -18.74 8.55
CA GLU A 237 -3.07 -19.59 7.47
C GLU A 237 -3.40 -20.98 8.02
N PRO A 238 -4.52 -21.13 8.74
CA PRO A 238 -4.82 -22.38 9.49
C PRO A 238 -5.16 -23.58 8.59
N GLN A 239 -5.55 -23.30 7.32
CA GLN A 239 -5.91 -24.32 6.35
C GLN A 239 -4.78 -24.52 5.35
N TYR A 240 -4.46 -25.78 5.05
CA TYR A 240 -3.49 -26.11 4.02
C TYR A 240 -4.18 -26.34 2.67
N CYS A 241 -3.73 -25.61 1.65
CA CYS A 241 -4.12 -25.80 0.24
C CYS A 241 -2.96 -26.43 -0.52
N ASN A 242 -3.20 -27.58 -1.17
CA ASN A 242 -2.16 -28.34 -1.84
C ASN A 242 -1.65 -27.72 -3.15
N TYR A 243 -2.50 -26.99 -3.87
CA TYR A 243 -2.18 -26.50 -5.20
C TYR A 243 -2.98 -25.25 -5.54
N ILE A 244 -2.28 -24.29 -6.12
CA ILE A 244 -2.84 -23.05 -6.67
C ILE A 244 -2.19 -22.80 -8.03
N ASN A 245 -3.00 -22.70 -9.08
CA ASN A 245 -2.52 -22.49 -10.44
C ASN A 245 -1.74 -21.17 -10.58
N LEU A 246 -0.52 -21.26 -11.09
CA LEU A 246 0.40 -20.15 -11.28
C LEU A 246 0.17 -19.44 -12.62
N LYS A 247 -0.02 -20.21 -13.71
CA LYS A 247 -0.08 -19.72 -15.09
C LYS A 247 -1.06 -18.55 -15.27
N LYS A 248 -2.28 -18.67 -14.77
CA LYS A 248 -3.28 -17.59 -14.85
C LYS A 248 -2.83 -16.28 -14.19
N ARG A 249 -2.01 -16.37 -13.15
CA ARG A 249 -1.49 -15.20 -12.42
C ARG A 249 -0.36 -14.53 -13.19
N ILE A 250 0.51 -15.32 -13.81
CA ILE A 250 1.57 -14.83 -14.71
C ILE A 250 0.93 -14.14 -15.91
N GLU A 251 0.06 -14.84 -16.65
CA GLU A 251 -0.64 -14.29 -17.81
C GLU A 251 -1.38 -12.98 -17.52
N TYR A 252 -2.02 -12.88 -16.35
CA TYR A 252 -2.69 -11.64 -15.94
C TYR A 252 -1.68 -10.50 -15.73
N THR A 253 -0.55 -10.80 -15.07
CA THR A 253 0.48 -9.81 -14.78
C THR A 253 1.12 -9.31 -16.08
N ASP A 254 1.48 -10.20 -16.98
CA ASP A 254 2.11 -9.89 -18.27
C ASP A 254 1.21 -8.99 -19.11
N LYS A 255 -0.03 -9.37 -19.24
CA LYS A 255 -0.99 -8.60 -20.03
C LYS A 255 -1.19 -7.18 -19.52
N ARG A 256 -1.08 -6.97 -18.22
CA ARG A 256 -1.42 -5.70 -17.58
C ARG A 256 -0.22 -4.84 -17.22
N PHE A 257 0.88 -5.45 -16.82
CA PHE A 257 2.04 -4.77 -16.25
C PHE A 257 3.36 -5.12 -16.97
N GLY A 258 3.30 -5.98 -18.00
CA GLY A 258 4.47 -6.51 -18.71
C GLY A 258 5.16 -7.65 -17.97
N ALA A 259 6.00 -8.38 -18.72
CA ALA A 259 6.74 -9.53 -18.21
C ALA A 259 7.72 -9.15 -17.09
N ARG A 260 7.91 -10.06 -16.14
CA ARG A 260 8.86 -9.92 -15.03
C ARG A 260 10.01 -10.91 -15.22
N LYS A 261 11.17 -10.55 -14.68
CA LYS A 261 12.38 -11.35 -14.82
C LYS A 261 12.40 -12.60 -13.95
N ASP A 262 11.96 -12.50 -12.71
CA ASP A 262 12.10 -13.54 -11.71
C ASP A 262 10.74 -14.08 -11.28
N LEU A 263 10.68 -15.36 -10.90
CA LEU A 263 9.54 -15.96 -10.21
C LEU A 263 9.90 -16.19 -8.74
N LEU A 264 9.14 -15.57 -7.83
CA LEU A 264 9.33 -15.72 -6.39
C LEU A 264 8.12 -16.40 -5.76
N LEU A 265 8.29 -17.66 -5.38
CA LEU A 265 7.31 -18.42 -4.64
C LEU A 265 7.44 -18.13 -3.13
N LEU A 266 6.37 -17.66 -2.53
CA LEU A 266 6.32 -17.28 -1.12
C LEU A 266 5.56 -18.32 -0.27
N ASP A 267 5.69 -19.58 -0.66
CA ASP A 267 5.08 -20.73 -0.01
C ASP A 267 5.67 -21.01 1.36
N ASN A 268 4.83 -21.41 2.30
CA ASN A 268 5.28 -21.81 3.64
C ASN A 268 5.83 -23.25 3.66
N ASN A 269 5.27 -24.16 2.83
CA ASN A 269 5.67 -25.55 2.78
C ASN A 269 5.19 -26.26 1.51
N VAL A 270 5.76 -25.90 0.38
CA VAL A 270 5.43 -26.48 -0.93
C VAL A 270 5.78 -27.96 -1.02
N LEU A 271 6.87 -28.42 -0.34
CA LEU A 271 7.33 -29.80 -0.35
C LEU A 271 6.34 -30.78 0.29
N ALA A 272 5.38 -30.30 1.07
CA ALA A 272 4.34 -31.15 1.65
C ALA A 272 3.11 -31.32 0.75
N SER A 273 3.12 -30.72 -0.43
CA SER A 273 2.03 -30.84 -1.40
C SER A 273 1.94 -32.27 -1.94
N LYS A 274 0.69 -32.76 -2.05
CA LYS A 274 0.41 -34.01 -2.77
C LYS A 274 0.50 -33.84 -4.29
N CYS A 275 0.48 -32.60 -4.77
CA CYS A 275 0.60 -32.21 -6.16
C CYS A 275 2.00 -31.65 -6.45
N TYR A 276 3.03 -32.16 -5.74
CA TYR A 276 4.39 -31.60 -5.85
C TYR A 276 4.97 -31.72 -7.26
N ASP A 277 4.75 -32.86 -7.92
CA ASP A 277 5.26 -33.10 -9.27
C ASP A 277 4.59 -32.16 -10.29
N GLU A 278 3.25 -31.98 -10.18
CA GLU A 278 2.51 -31.04 -11.03
C GLU A 278 2.96 -29.58 -10.80
N ILE A 279 3.29 -29.23 -9.55
CA ILE A 279 3.85 -27.91 -9.22
C ILE A 279 5.19 -27.69 -9.91
N ILE A 280 6.07 -28.69 -9.86
CA ILE A 280 7.39 -28.61 -10.50
C ILE A 280 7.27 -28.52 -12.02
N ASP A 281 6.39 -29.32 -12.63
CA ASP A 281 6.15 -29.28 -14.07
C ASP A 281 5.62 -27.92 -14.52
N GLU A 282 4.70 -27.32 -13.76
CA GLU A 282 4.17 -25.97 -14.06
C GLU A 282 5.27 -24.90 -13.92
N ILE A 283 6.08 -24.93 -12.86
CA ILE A 283 7.21 -23.98 -12.68
C ILE A 283 8.22 -24.08 -13.84
N ASN A 284 8.55 -25.30 -14.26
CA ASN A 284 9.50 -25.50 -15.36
C ASN A 284 8.94 -24.97 -16.69
N GLY A 285 7.65 -25.19 -16.97
CA GLY A 285 6.99 -24.66 -18.14
C GLY A 285 6.95 -23.12 -18.17
N GLU A 286 6.67 -22.49 -17.04
CA GLU A 286 6.67 -21.02 -16.93
C GLU A 286 8.09 -20.43 -17.03
N ASN A 287 9.12 -21.10 -16.52
CA ASN A 287 10.51 -20.65 -16.66
C ASN A 287 10.96 -20.64 -18.12
N GLU A 288 10.58 -21.66 -18.92
CA GLU A 288 10.87 -21.70 -20.36
C GLU A 288 10.19 -20.57 -21.12
N GLU A 289 8.94 -20.21 -20.76
CA GLU A 289 8.22 -19.09 -21.35
C GLU A 289 8.84 -17.72 -20.98
N ILE A 290 9.32 -17.55 -19.74
CA ILE A 290 10.01 -16.33 -19.28
C ILE A 290 11.35 -16.15 -20.01
N GLU A 291 12.18 -17.20 -20.11
CA GLU A 291 13.46 -17.15 -20.81
C GLU A 291 13.32 -16.86 -22.32
N GLN A 292 12.23 -17.26 -22.95
CA GLN A 292 11.95 -16.96 -24.38
C GLN A 292 11.47 -15.53 -24.62
N SER A 293 11.09 -14.79 -23.57
CA SER A 293 10.60 -13.40 -23.64
C SER A 293 11.71 -12.35 -23.47
N GLU A 294 12.93 -12.76 -23.09
CA GLU A 294 14.13 -11.90 -23.03
C GLU A 294 14.83 -11.84 -24.42
#